data_17bc197b312c09e725d9aa0c183cdadc
#
_entry.id   17bc197b312c09e725d9aa0c183cdadc
#
_cell.length_a   1.000
_cell.length_b   1.000
_cell.length_c   1.000
_cell.angle_alpha   90.00
_cell.angle_beta   90.00
_cell.angle_gamma   90.00
#
_symmetry.space_group_name_H-M   'P 1'
#
loop_
_entity.id
_entity.type
_entity.pdbx_description
1 polymer ?
#
loop_
_entity_poly.entity_id
_entity_poly.type
_entity_poly.pdbx_seq_one_letter_code
_entity_poly.pdbx_strand_id
1 'polypeptide(L)'
;MNEVRKEMMFQGVKIQIVKGDITKEVVDAIVNAANSYLKHGGGVAGAIVRKGGYEIQKESDEIVRKNGPVPTGEAVVTNAGKLKARYVIHAVGPVWRGGKENEDSLLYNAVYNSLLRAKELGLKSISIPAISTGIFGFPKERAAKIFEKAIRDFIEKENGSIKLIRLCNIDEETTEIFIKNINFK
;
A
#
# COMPACT_ATOMS: atom_id res chain seq x y z
N MET A 1 -3.07 19.28 2.59
CA MET A 1 -3.09 18.56 3.87
C MET A 1 -3.88 17.27 3.73
N ASN A 2 -3.40 16.20 4.33
CA ASN A 2 -4.10 14.93 4.30
C ASN A 2 -5.24 14.93 5.33
N GLU A 3 -6.39 14.46 4.92
CA GLU A 3 -7.62 14.55 5.71
C GLU A 3 -8.16 13.17 6.06
N VAL A 4 -8.34 12.92 7.36
CA VAL A 4 -8.96 11.69 7.84
C VAL A 4 -10.47 11.79 7.61
N ARG A 5 -11.02 10.87 6.84
CA ARG A 5 -12.43 10.87 6.46
C ARG A 5 -13.23 9.81 7.23
N LYS A 6 -12.57 8.78 7.72
CA LYS A 6 -13.21 7.75 8.54
C LYS A 6 -12.17 7.10 9.44
N GLU A 7 -12.55 6.85 10.68
CA GLU A 7 -11.65 6.20 11.64
C GLU A 7 -12.35 5.02 12.29
N MET A 8 -11.65 3.92 12.41
CA MET A 8 -12.18 2.67 12.99
C MET A 8 -11.11 2.07 13.89
N MET A 9 -11.56 1.25 14.85
CA MET A 9 -10.67 0.47 15.71
C MET A 9 -10.98 -1.00 15.52
N PHE A 10 -9.95 -1.82 15.38
CA PHE A 10 -10.10 -3.26 15.31
C PHE A 10 -8.99 -3.94 16.08
N GLN A 11 -9.36 -4.61 17.18
CA GLN A 11 -8.42 -5.34 18.05
C GLN A 11 -7.18 -4.52 18.42
N GLY A 12 -7.40 -3.28 18.82
CA GLY A 12 -6.33 -2.38 19.27
C GLY A 12 -5.58 -1.67 18.17
N VAL A 13 -5.94 -1.90 16.90
CA VAL A 13 -5.31 -1.21 15.76
C VAL A 13 -6.27 -0.14 15.23
N LYS A 14 -5.76 1.07 15.06
CA LYS A 14 -6.50 2.18 14.47
C LYS A 14 -6.40 2.11 12.95
N ILE A 15 -7.54 2.16 12.27
CA ILE A 15 -7.60 2.14 10.80
C ILE A 15 -8.27 3.44 10.35
N GLN A 16 -7.59 4.18 9.48
CA GLN A 16 -8.10 5.46 8.99
C GLN A 16 -8.18 5.45 7.48
N ILE A 17 -9.29 5.96 6.95
CA ILE A 17 -9.42 6.21 5.52
C ILE A 17 -9.15 7.70 5.31
N VAL A 18 -8.18 8.00 4.46
CA VAL A 18 -7.62 9.33 4.29
C VAL A 18 -7.73 9.75 2.84
N LYS A 19 -8.07 11.01 2.62
CA LYS A 19 -7.91 11.64 1.31
C LYS A 19 -6.67 12.53 1.37
N GLY A 20 -5.71 12.28 0.49
CA GLY A 20 -4.49 13.06 0.50
C GLY A 20 -3.39 12.51 -0.39
N ASP A 21 -2.21 13.08 -0.20
CA ASP A 21 -1.00 12.74 -0.94
C ASP A 21 -0.13 11.84 -0.06
N ILE A 22 0.12 10.61 -0.53
CA ILE A 22 0.88 9.64 0.25
C ILE A 22 2.33 10.09 0.52
N THR A 23 2.87 10.95 -0.34
CA THR A 23 4.24 11.47 -0.16
C THR A 23 4.33 12.47 1.01
N LYS A 24 3.20 12.91 1.54
CA LYS A 24 3.13 13.83 2.69
C LYS A 24 2.79 13.11 3.99
N GLU A 25 2.60 11.81 3.95
CA GLU A 25 2.24 11.04 5.14
C GLU A 25 3.39 10.97 6.13
N VAL A 26 3.07 11.18 7.41
CA VAL A 26 4.03 11.10 8.52
C VAL A 26 3.78 9.77 9.24
N VAL A 27 4.35 8.72 8.69
CA VAL A 27 4.21 7.33 9.17
C VAL A 27 5.56 6.63 9.07
N ASP A 28 5.68 5.46 9.68
CA ASP A 28 6.93 4.70 9.59
C ASP A 28 7.20 4.20 8.18
N ALA A 29 6.17 3.73 7.49
CA ALA A 29 6.32 3.29 6.10
C ALA A 29 5.16 3.75 5.25
N ILE A 30 5.44 4.12 4.02
CA ILE A 30 4.42 4.28 2.99
C ILE A 30 4.54 3.13 2.00
N VAL A 31 3.42 2.72 1.43
CA VAL A 31 3.40 1.68 0.40
C VAL A 31 3.33 2.34 -0.97
N ASN A 32 4.15 1.84 -1.88
CA ASN A 32 4.13 2.23 -3.28
C ASN A 32 3.38 1.17 -4.09
N ALA A 33 2.47 1.61 -4.95
CA ALA A 33 1.82 0.74 -5.92
C ALA A 33 2.80 0.52 -7.08
N ALA A 34 3.61 -0.53 -7.00
CA ALA A 34 4.74 -0.76 -7.89
C ALA A 34 4.40 -1.71 -9.04
N ASN A 35 5.26 -1.74 -10.05
CA ASN A 35 5.26 -2.80 -11.05
C ASN A 35 6.40 -3.79 -10.72
N SER A 36 6.41 -4.93 -11.41
CA SER A 36 7.35 -6.02 -11.10
C SER A 36 8.82 -5.64 -11.28
N TYR A 37 9.12 -4.73 -12.19
CA TYR A 37 10.50 -4.27 -12.43
C TYR A 37 10.89 -3.08 -11.57
N LEU A 38 9.99 -2.63 -10.69
CA LEU A 38 10.20 -1.48 -9.79
C LEU A 38 10.66 -0.24 -10.53
N LYS A 39 10.09 0.02 -11.70
CA LYS A 39 10.33 1.23 -12.48
C LYS A 39 9.25 2.26 -12.13
N HIS A 40 9.66 3.31 -11.45
CA HIS A 40 8.75 4.28 -10.83
C HIS A 40 8.58 5.51 -11.74
N GLY A 41 7.95 5.30 -12.91
CA GLY A 41 7.86 6.33 -13.94
C GLY A 41 6.69 7.28 -13.81
N GLY A 42 5.55 6.85 -13.25
CA GLY A 42 4.35 7.68 -13.20
C GLY A 42 3.46 7.35 -12.02
N GLY A 43 2.33 8.06 -11.90
CA GLY A 43 1.36 7.85 -10.83
C GLY A 43 1.97 8.01 -9.44
N VAL A 44 1.52 7.20 -8.50
CA VAL A 44 2.03 7.19 -7.12
C VAL A 44 3.53 6.92 -7.11
N ALA A 45 3.99 5.95 -7.89
CA ALA A 45 5.41 5.58 -7.93
C ALA A 45 6.29 6.75 -8.36
N GLY A 46 5.90 7.46 -9.41
CA GLY A 46 6.64 8.63 -9.89
C GLY A 46 6.67 9.76 -8.87
N ALA A 47 5.54 9.98 -8.18
CA ALA A 47 5.46 11.01 -7.13
C ALA A 47 6.40 10.68 -5.97
N ILE A 48 6.49 9.42 -5.58
CA ILE A 48 7.37 8.98 -4.49
C ILE A 48 8.83 9.26 -4.84
N VAL A 49 9.27 8.94 -6.06
CA VAL A 49 10.65 9.19 -6.48
C VAL A 49 10.93 10.68 -6.63
N ARG A 50 9.99 11.46 -7.19
CA ARG A 50 10.19 12.92 -7.31
C ARG A 50 10.35 13.58 -5.96
N LYS A 51 9.58 13.18 -4.96
CA LYS A 51 9.62 13.78 -3.62
C LYS A 51 10.73 13.18 -2.75
N GLY A 52 10.96 11.89 -2.85
CA GLY A 52 11.92 11.17 -2.01
C GLY A 52 13.35 11.19 -2.54
N GLY A 53 13.51 11.30 -3.85
CA GLY A 53 14.81 11.35 -4.50
C GLY A 53 15.15 10.07 -5.25
N TYR A 54 16.14 10.19 -6.14
CA TYR A 54 16.56 9.10 -7.03
C TYR A 54 17.11 7.87 -6.29
N GLU A 55 17.55 8.05 -5.06
CA GLU A 55 18.05 6.94 -4.24
C GLU A 55 17.06 5.79 -4.13
N ILE A 56 15.75 6.12 -4.12
CA ILE A 56 14.68 5.11 -4.06
C ILE A 56 14.71 4.27 -5.33
N GLN A 57 14.83 4.91 -6.50
CA GLN A 57 14.91 4.19 -7.78
C GLN A 57 16.19 3.37 -7.86
N LYS A 58 17.29 3.93 -7.39
CA LYS A 58 18.59 3.24 -7.42
C LYS A 58 18.54 1.96 -6.59
N GLU A 59 18.02 2.03 -5.38
CA GLU A 59 17.88 0.84 -4.53
C GLU A 59 16.91 -0.18 -5.13
N SER A 60 15.83 0.30 -5.73
CA SER A 60 14.86 -0.55 -6.44
C SER A 60 15.54 -1.31 -7.59
N ASP A 61 16.36 -0.61 -8.39
CA ASP A 61 17.10 -1.23 -9.48
C ASP A 61 18.06 -2.31 -8.99
N GLU A 62 18.71 -2.08 -7.83
CA GLU A 62 19.59 -3.05 -7.20
C GLU A 62 18.84 -4.32 -6.80
N ILE A 63 17.64 -4.19 -6.24
CA ILE A 63 16.81 -5.33 -5.84
C ILE A 63 16.49 -6.20 -7.06
N VAL A 64 16.06 -5.57 -8.15
CA VAL A 64 15.69 -6.30 -9.38
C VAL A 64 16.93 -6.91 -10.02
N ARG A 65 18.06 -6.21 -10.01
CA ARG A 65 19.31 -6.72 -10.56
C ARG A 65 19.76 -8.00 -9.83
N LYS A 66 19.61 -8.02 -8.50
CA LYS A 66 20.06 -9.17 -7.69
C LYS A 66 19.08 -10.34 -7.70
N ASN A 67 17.79 -10.04 -7.67
CA ASN A 67 16.75 -11.04 -7.41
C ASN A 67 15.80 -11.28 -8.59
N GLY A 68 15.93 -10.52 -9.68
CA GLY A 68 14.97 -10.53 -10.77
C GLY A 68 13.71 -9.75 -10.44
N PRO A 69 12.72 -9.75 -11.35
CA PRO A 69 11.46 -9.02 -11.14
C PRO A 69 10.75 -9.49 -9.87
N VAL A 70 10.07 -8.56 -9.22
CA VAL A 70 9.26 -8.87 -8.03
C VAL A 70 7.94 -9.50 -8.50
N PRO A 71 7.61 -10.71 -8.05
CA PRO A 71 6.34 -11.35 -8.46
C PRO A 71 5.13 -10.53 -8.01
N THR A 72 4.07 -10.58 -8.83
CA THR A 72 2.79 -9.98 -8.46
C THR A 72 2.29 -10.59 -7.14
N GLY A 73 1.84 -9.75 -6.23
CA GLY A 73 1.41 -10.17 -4.90
C GLY A 73 2.48 -10.03 -3.83
N GLU A 74 3.73 -9.81 -4.23
CA GLU A 74 4.84 -9.64 -3.29
C GLU A 74 5.12 -8.17 -2.99
N ALA A 75 5.90 -7.95 -1.93
CA ALA A 75 6.29 -6.61 -1.52
C ALA A 75 7.74 -6.61 -1.05
N VAL A 76 8.49 -5.57 -1.43
CA VAL A 76 9.90 -5.40 -1.04
C VAL A 76 10.11 -4.01 -0.47
N VAL A 77 11.19 -3.83 0.29
CA VAL A 77 11.42 -2.60 1.06
C VAL A 77 12.65 -1.87 0.56
N THR A 78 12.54 -0.53 0.43
CA THR A 78 13.69 0.35 0.22
C THR A 78 13.68 1.44 1.28
N ASN A 79 14.76 2.24 1.32
CA ASN A 79 14.75 3.48 2.08
C ASN A 79 13.73 4.47 1.48
N ALA A 80 13.41 5.51 2.23
CA ALA A 80 12.42 6.51 1.81
C ALA A 80 13.06 7.83 1.37
N GLY A 81 14.38 7.90 1.28
CA GLY A 81 15.09 9.12 0.89
C GLY A 81 14.68 10.31 1.73
N LYS A 82 14.21 11.37 1.08
CA LYS A 82 13.83 12.64 1.74
C LYS A 82 12.38 12.66 2.24
N LEU A 83 11.62 11.57 2.04
CA LEU A 83 10.24 11.50 2.53
C LEU A 83 10.23 11.48 4.06
N LYS A 84 9.06 11.80 4.64
CA LYS A 84 8.89 11.79 6.09
C LYS A 84 8.79 10.38 6.66
N ALA A 85 8.48 9.40 5.82
CA ALA A 85 8.50 8.01 6.23
C ALA A 85 9.94 7.50 6.33
N ARG A 86 10.12 6.41 7.07
CA ARG A 86 11.45 5.77 7.21
C ARG A 86 11.71 4.79 6.06
N TYR A 87 10.66 4.16 5.55
CA TYR A 87 10.75 3.13 4.52
C TYR A 87 9.67 3.31 3.46
N VAL A 88 9.97 2.83 2.26
CA VAL A 88 8.96 2.61 1.22
C VAL A 88 8.81 1.11 1.02
N ILE A 89 7.58 0.62 1.10
CA ILE A 89 7.25 -0.78 0.82
C ILE A 89 6.64 -0.82 -0.58
N HIS A 90 7.34 -1.47 -1.51
CA HIS A 90 6.90 -1.55 -2.90
C HIS A 90 6.07 -2.82 -3.08
N ALA A 91 4.76 -2.66 -3.21
CA ALA A 91 3.82 -3.77 -3.37
C ALA A 91 3.40 -3.88 -4.84
N VAL A 92 3.53 -5.07 -5.40
CA VAL A 92 3.18 -5.31 -6.80
C VAL A 92 1.79 -5.90 -6.86
N GLY A 93 0.81 -5.05 -7.15
CA GLY A 93 -0.57 -5.48 -7.34
C GLY A 93 -0.82 -5.99 -8.76
N PRO A 94 -1.92 -6.72 -8.96
CA PRO A 94 -2.24 -7.27 -10.27
C PRO A 94 -2.83 -6.22 -11.21
N VAL A 95 -2.64 -6.44 -12.52
CA VAL A 95 -3.40 -5.76 -13.56
C VAL A 95 -4.75 -6.48 -13.65
N TRP A 96 -5.83 -5.72 -13.72
CA TRP A 96 -7.17 -6.30 -13.84
C TRP A 96 -7.39 -6.84 -15.25
N ARG A 97 -7.76 -8.12 -15.33
CA ARG A 97 -8.03 -8.81 -16.60
C ARG A 97 -9.36 -9.55 -16.56
N GLY A 98 -10.36 -8.97 -15.91
CA GLY A 98 -11.72 -9.52 -15.87
C GLY A 98 -12.05 -10.37 -14.65
N GLY A 99 -11.11 -10.59 -13.74
CA GLY A 99 -11.36 -11.28 -12.49
C GLY A 99 -11.18 -12.79 -12.52
N LYS A 100 -10.65 -13.35 -13.61
CA LYS A 100 -10.45 -14.80 -13.75
C LYS A 100 -8.98 -15.22 -13.68
N GLU A 101 -8.10 -14.28 -13.39
CA GLU A 101 -6.64 -14.51 -13.37
C GLU A 101 -6.08 -14.44 -11.96
N ASN A 102 -6.86 -14.82 -10.95
CA ASN A 102 -6.49 -14.77 -9.53
C ASN A 102 -6.23 -13.36 -9.02
N GLU A 103 -6.80 -12.34 -9.66
CA GLU A 103 -6.52 -10.95 -9.28
C GLU A 103 -6.91 -10.65 -7.84
N ASP A 104 -8.04 -11.23 -7.35
CA ASP A 104 -8.45 -11.02 -5.97
C ASP A 104 -7.39 -11.52 -4.98
N SER A 105 -6.89 -12.74 -5.20
CA SER A 105 -5.87 -13.32 -4.35
C SER A 105 -4.56 -12.54 -4.42
N LEU A 106 -4.20 -12.07 -5.62
CA LEU A 106 -2.96 -11.30 -5.81
C LEU A 106 -3.04 -9.93 -5.14
N LEU A 107 -4.18 -9.26 -5.21
CA LEU A 107 -4.35 -7.99 -4.49
C LEU A 107 -4.35 -8.22 -2.98
N TYR A 108 -5.05 -9.25 -2.52
CA TYR A 108 -5.03 -9.64 -1.11
C TYR A 108 -3.58 -9.83 -0.65
N ASN A 109 -2.79 -10.58 -1.41
CA ASN A 109 -1.40 -10.85 -1.07
C ASN A 109 -0.56 -9.59 -1.03
N ALA A 110 -0.76 -8.67 -1.98
CA ALA A 110 -0.01 -7.41 -2.03
C ALA A 110 -0.26 -6.58 -0.77
N VAL A 111 -1.51 -6.50 -0.31
CA VAL A 111 -1.86 -5.78 0.91
C VAL A 111 -1.31 -6.51 2.14
N TYR A 112 -1.54 -7.81 2.22
CA TYR A 112 -1.08 -8.62 3.36
C TYR A 112 0.43 -8.59 3.49
N ASN A 113 1.15 -8.77 2.37
CA ASN A 113 2.62 -8.78 2.38
C ASN A 113 3.20 -7.40 2.70
N SER A 114 2.50 -6.31 2.33
CA SER A 114 2.92 -4.97 2.74
C SER A 114 2.90 -4.84 4.25
N LEU A 115 1.82 -5.31 4.89
CA LEU A 115 1.70 -5.29 6.34
C LEU A 115 2.72 -6.21 7.00
N LEU A 116 2.99 -7.35 6.37
CA LEU A 116 3.99 -8.29 6.87
C LEU A 116 5.39 -7.71 6.84
N ARG A 117 5.76 -6.98 5.77
CA ARG A 117 7.06 -6.27 5.72
C ARG A 117 7.17 -5.25 6.84
N ALA A 118 6.10 -4.49 7.10
CA ALA A 118 6.09 -3.52 8.18
C ALA A 118 6.25 -4.19 9.56
N LYS A 119 5.58 -5.32 9.75
CA LYS A 119 5.72 -6.10 10.99
C LYS A 119 7.16 -6.58 11.18
N GLU A 120 7.77 -7.12 10.14
CA GLU A 120 9.15 -7.62 10.19
C GLU A 120 10.15 -6.54 10.57
N LEU A 121 9.87 -5.30 10.20
CA LEU A 121 10.70 -4.14 10.54
C LEU A 121 10.35 -3.54 11.90
N GLY A 122 9.37 -4.09 12.60
CA GLY A 122 8.96 -3.59 13.91
C GLY A 122 8.27 -2.23 13.87
N LEU A 123 7.64 -1.88 12.74
CA LEU A 123 7.03 -0.57 12.56
C LEU A 123 5.68 -0.46 13.26
N LYS A 124 5.29 0.77 13.59
CA LYS A 124 4.03 1.06 14.29
C LYS A 124 2.96 1.64 13.38
N SER A 125 3.34 2.26 12.26
CA SER A 125 2.40 2.93 11.38
C SER A 125 2.75 2.72 9.92
N ILE A 126 1.69 2.59 9.09
CA ILE A 126 1.83 2.35 7.67
C ILE A 126 0.70 3.08 6.93
N SER A 127 1.01 3.63 5.77
CA SER A 127 0.01 4.24 4.88
C SER A 127 0.03 3.50 3.54
N ILE A 128 -1.15 3.08 3.08
CA ILE A 128 -1.31 2.23 1.89
C ILE A 128 -2.22 2.93 0.89
N PRO A 129 -1.79 3.07 -0.38
CA PRO A 129 -2.68 3.63 -1.42
C PRO A 129 -3.60 2.54 -1.96
N ALA A 130 -4.56 2.94 -2.80
CA ALA A 130 -5.51 2.00 -3.42
C ALA A 130 -4.82 1.22 -4.55
N ILE A 131 -3.99 0.28 -4.19
CA ILE A 131 -3.18 -0.55 -5.11
C ILE A 131 -4.05 -1.12 -6.22
N SER A 132 -3.54 -1.11 -7.45
CA SER A 132 -4.14 -1.66 -8.68
C SER A 132 -5.39 -0.93 -9.18
N THR A 133 -5.91 0.08 -8.48
CA THR A 133 -7.17 0.73 -8.88
C THR A 133 -7.02 1.88 -9.88
N GLY A 134 -5.79 2.30 -10.16
CA GLY A 134 -5.52 3.32 -11.16
C GLY A 134 -5.44 2.72 -12.56
N ILE A 135 -4.28 2.88 -13.22
CA ILE A 135 -4.04 2.36 -14.57
C ILE A 135 -4.28 0.85 -14.68
N PHE A 136 -3.97 0.10 -13.61
CA PHE A 136 -4.19 -1.36 -13.61
C PHE A 136 -5.66 -1.76 -13.64
N GLY A 137 -6.56 -0.83 -13.37
CA GLY A 137 -7.99 -1.00 -13.65
C GLY A 137 -8.78 -1.89 -12.70
N PHE A 138 -8.24 -2.27 -11.57
CA PHE A 138 -8.97 -3.10 -10.61
C PHE A 138 -10.22 -2.34 -10.12
N PRO A 139 -11.41 -2.96 -10.12
CA PRO A 139 -12.63 -2.27 -9.67
C PRO A 139 -12.50 -1.81 -8.22
N LYS A 140 -12.78 -0.55 -7.97
CA LYS A 140 -12.52 0.10 -6.68
C LYS A 140 -13.32 -0.49 -5.52
N GLU A 141 -14.60 -0.81 -5.74
CA GLU A 141 -15.43 -1.43 -4.69
C GLU A 141 -14.89 -2.81 -4.31
N ARG A 142 -14.52 -3.60 -5.31
CA ARG A 142 -13.97 -4.93 -5.11
C ARG A 142 -12.64 -4.84 -4.37
N ALA A 143 -11.80 -3.88 -4.75
CA ALA A 143 -10.52 -3.63 -4.08
C ALA A 143 -10.72 -3.28 -2.60
N ALA A 144 -11.68 -2.40 -2.31
CA ALA A 144 -11.96 -1.99 -0.93
C ALA A 144 -12.30 -3.19 -0.05
N LYS A 145 -13.11 -4.11 -0.55
CA LYS A 145 -13.50 -5.33 0.20
C LYS A 145 -12.31 -6.25 0.42
N ILE A 146 -11.42 -6.33 -0.57
CA ILE A 146 -10.19 -7.14 -0.45
C ILE A 146 -9.24 -6.52 0.56
N PHE A 147 -9.11 -5.19 0.57
CA PHE A 147 -8.31 -4.47 1.56
C PHE A 147 -8.82 -4.78 2.97
N GLU A 148 -10.14 -4.70 3.18
CA GLU A 148 -10.70 -5.01 4.50
C GLU A 148 -10.37 -6.44 4.93
N LYS A 149 -10.55 -7.41 4.02
CA LYS A 149 -10.27 -8.80 4.33
C LYS A 149 -8.79 -9.03 4.66
N ALA A 150 -7.89 -8.48 3.87
CA ALA A 150 -6.45 -8.64 4.10
C ALA A 150 -6.01 -8.01 5.41
N ILE A 151 -6.51 -6.81 5.71
CA ILE A 151 -6.18 -6.09 6.95
C ILE A 151 -6.75 -6.86 8.15
N ARG A 152 -7.99 -7.31 8.07
CA ARG A 152 -8.62 -8.07 9.13
C ARG A 152 -7.87 -9.36 9.42
N ASP A 153 -7.56 -10.13 8.38
CA ASP A 153 -6.82 -11.37 8.51
C ASP A 153 -5.42 -11.13 9.10
N PHE A 154 -4.75 -10.07 8.65
CA PHE A 154 -3.43 -9.74 9.17
C PHE A 154 -3.48 -9.44 10.68
N ILE A 155 -4.43 -8.60 11.10
CA ILE A 155 -4.54 -8.22 12.52
C ILE A 155 -4.89 -9.44 13.37
N GLU A 156 -5.76 -10.32 12.89
CA GLU A 156 -6.17 -11.51 13.62
C GLU A 156 -5.07 -12.57 13.70
N LYS A 157 -4.30 -12.75 12.64
CA LYS A 157 -3.30 -13.83 12.54
C LYS A 157 -1.91 -13.45 12.98
N GLU A 158 -1.54 -12.18 12.76
CA GLU A 158 -0.19 -11.68 13.03
C GLU A 158 -0.20 -10.84 14.30
N ASN A 159 0.73 -11.12 15.17
CA ASN A 159 0.85 -10.36 16.40
C ASN A 159 2.08 -9.49 16.31
N GLY A 160 1.90 -8.22 16.01
CA GLY A 160 3.02 -7.31 15.74
C GLY A 160 2.88 -5.95 16.41
N SER A 161 3.76 -5.06 16.01
CA SER A 161 3.88 -3.71 16.57
C SER A 161 2.95 -2.69 15.90
N ILE A 162 2.28 -3.05 14.79
CA ILE A 162 1.48 -2.09 14.03
C ILE A 162 0.26 -1.65 14.84
N LYS A 163 0.11 -0.32 15.00
CA LYS A 163 -0.99 0.30 15.74
C LYS A 163 -1.83 1.23 14.89
N LEU A 164 -1.31 1.62 13.72
CA LEU A 164 -2.00 2.56 12.84
C LEU A 164 -1.84 2.12 11.38
N ILE A 165 -2.97 1.94 10.71
CA ILE A 165 -3.02 1.65 9.28
C ILE A 165 -3.86 2.76 8.64
N ARG A 166 -3.25 3.49 7.68
CA ARG A 166 -3.93 4.56 6.96
C ARG A 166 -4.11 4.12 5.51
N LEU A 167 -5.32 4.24 5.00
CA LEU A 167 -5.64 3.96 3.60
C LEU A 167 -5.75 5.32 2.91
N CYS A 168 -4.69 5.71 2.21
CA CYS A 168 -4.53 7.07 1.67
C CYS A 168 -4.87 7.12 0.19
N ASN A 169 -5.96 7.81 -0.14
CA ASN A 169 -6.48 7.91 -1.50
C ASN A 169 -6.36 9.34 -2.01
N ILE A 170 -5.90 9.51 -3.26
CA ILE A 170 -5.67 10.83 -3.82
C ILE A 170 -6.95 11.53 -4.27
N ASP A 171 -7.97 10.78 -4.69
CA ASP A 171 -9.19 11.34 -5.25
C ASP A 171 -10.42 11.10 -4.38
N GLU A 172 -11.44 11.92 -4.59
CA GLU A 172 -12.68 11.85 -3.82
C GLU A 172 -13.47 10.56 -4.10
N GLU A 173 -13.55 10.13 -5.35
CA GLU A 173 -14.30 8.93 -5.73
C GLU A 173 -13.78 7.68 -5.01
N THR A 174 -12.48 7.43 -5.05
CA THR A 174 -11.87 6.26 -4.41
C THR A 174 -12.04 6.34 -2.90
N THR A 175 -11.85 7.52 -2.32
CA THR A 175 -12.03 7.75 -0.88
C THR A 175 -13.46 7.38 -0.46
N GLU A 176 -14.46 7.88 -1.18
CA GLU A 176 -15.86 7.59 -0.86
C GLU A 176 -16.21 6.11 -0.99
N ILE A 177 -15.68 5.45 -2.01
CA ILE A 177 -15.88 4.01 -2.21
C ILE A 177 -15.29 3.22 -1.03
N PHE A 178 -14.09 3.59 -0.60
CA PHE A 178 -13.46 2.94 0.56
C PHE A 178 -14.26 3.17 1.84
N ILE A 179 -14.76 4.40 2.04
CA ILE A 179 -15.59 4.72 3.22
C ILE A 179 -16.84 3.83 3.27
N LYS A 180 -17.50 3.64 2.12
CA LYS A 180 -18.73 2.86 2.04
C LYS A 180 -18.51 1.36 2.22
N ASN A 181 -17.36 0.85 1.79
CA ASN A 181 -17.15 -0.59 1.67
C ASN A 181 -16.23 -1.19 2.75
N ILE A 182 -15.62 -0.37 3.58
CA ILE A 182 -14.74 -0.85 4.65
C ILE A 182 -15.35 -0.52 6.00
N ASN A 183 -15.63 -1.56 6.77
CA ASN A 183 -16.23 -1.42 8.11
C ASN A 183 -15.61 -2.44 9.07
N PHE A 184 -14.80 -1.91 9.99
CA PHE A 184 -14.27 -2.71 11.09
C PHE A 184 -15.11 -2.43 12.33
N LYS A 185 -15.49 -3.48 13.02
CA LYS A 185 -16.27 -3.40 14.25
C LYS A 185 -15.52 -4.00 15.42
#